data_9aa99d3d9a2fd06d620c42c1646dbfd1
#
_entry.id   9aa99d3d9a2fd06d620c42c1646dbfd1
#
_cell.length_a   1.000
_cell.length_b   1.000
_cell.length_c   1.000
_cell.angle_alpha   90.00
_cell.angle_beta   90.00
_cell.angle_gamma   90.00
#
_symmetry.space_group_name_H-M   'P 1'
#
loop_
_entity.id
_entity.type
_entity.pdbx_description
1 polymer ?
#
loop_
_entity_poly.entity_id
_entity_poly.type
_entity_poly.pdbx_seq_one_letter_code
_entity_poly.pdbx_strand_id
1 'polypeptide(L)'
;MSASGEEAKRFHVHDGLALVAARKAGLQIAILSSRASAAVTRRMTELGVGEVHQGVTDKAGALDALRERLGLARGEVAMMGDDLPDLPAMARAGLALAPANAAAEVKRTAHWVARRRGGDGAVREAVEMLLKSRRAWPPRSEG
;
A
#
# COMPACT_ATOMS: atom_id res chain seq x y z
N MET A 1 -7.48 -6.03 3.43
CA MET A 1 -7.05 -6.52 4.76
C MET A 1 -8.20 -6.42 5.72
N SER A 2 -8.60 -7.52 6.30
CA SER A 2 -9.57 -7.46 7.36
C SER A 2 -8.90 -6.88 8.60
N ALA A 3 -9.57 -5.98 9.27
CA ALA A 3 -8.99 -5.23 10.36
C ALA A 3 -9.25 -5.88 11.72
N SER A 4 -9.14 -7.19 11.83
CA SER A 4 -9.16 -7.81 13.15
C SER A 4 -7.86 -7.45 13.87
N GLY A 5 -7.89 -7.40 15.21
CA GLY A 5 -6.68 -7.16 15.99
C GLY A 5 -5.58 -8.17 15.69
N GLU A 6 -5.94 -9.38 15.26
CA GLU A 6 -5.00 -10.41 14.89
C GLU A 6 -4.27 -10.08 13.58
N GLU A 7 -4.94 -9.49 12.62
CA GLU A 7 -4.29 -9.09 11.38
C GLU A 7 -3.35 -7.93 11.57
N ALA A 8 -3.69 -7.00 12.45
CA ALA A 8 -2.79 -5.93 12.81
C ALA A 8 -1.51 -6.48 13.46
N LYS A 9 -1.62 -7.58 14.22
CA LYS A 9 -0.47 -8.26 14.81
C LYS A 9 0.37 -9.01 13.78
N ARG A 10 -0.19 -9.33 12.62
CA ARG A 10 0.51 -10.00 11.53
C ARG A 10 1.23 -9.04 10.59
N PHE A 11 1.22 -7.77 10.90
CA PHE A 11 1.96 -6.81 10.09
C PHE A 11 3.43 -7.18 10.10
N HIS A 12 3.95 -7.60 8.95
CA HIS A 12 5.30 -8.14 8.84
C HIS A 12 6.33 -7.04 9.13
N VAL A 13 7.32 -7.34 9.97
CA VAL A 13 8.33 -6.35 10.33
C VAL A 13 9.08 -5.80 9.11
N HIS A 14 9.33 -6.64 8.11
CA HIS A 14 10.00 -6.21 6.87
C HIS A 14 9.12 -5.28 6.05
N ASP A 15 7.78 -5.41 6.12
CA ASP A 15 6.87 -4.48 5.47
C ASP A 15 6.96 -3.10 6.13
N GLY A 16 7.05 -3.05 7.46
CA GLY A 16 7.22 -1.79 8.18
C GLY A 16 8.52 -1.09 7.82
N LEU A 17 9.63 -1.83 7.79
CA LEU A 17 10.92 -1.28 7.38
C LEU A 17 10.89 -0.78 5.94
N ALA A 18 10.21 -1.49 5.05
CA ALA A 18 10.06 -1.08 3.65
C ALA A 18 9.28 0.23 3.51
N LEU A 19 8.23 0.43 4.30
CA LEU A 19 7.49 1.69 4.28
C LEU A 19 8.35 2.86 4.74
N VAL A 20 9.20 2.67 5.75
CA VAL A 20 10.14 3.70 6.18
C VAL A 20 11.13 4.00 5.07
N ALA A 21 11.69 2.98 4.41
CA ALA A 21 12.61 3.16 3.30
C ALA A 21 11.95 3.89 2.13
N ALA A 22 10.71 3.56 1.81
CA ALA A 22 9.95 4.21 0.74
C ALA A 22 9.79 5.71 1.01
N ARG A 23 9.42 6.08 2.24
CA ARG A 23 9.28 7.48 2.63
C ARG A 23 10.60 8.24 2.54
N LYS A 24 11.69 7.64 2.99
CA LYS A 24 13.02 8.24 2.87
C LYS A 24 13.43 8.44 1.41
N ALA A 25 12.97 7.60 0.53
CA ALA A 25 13.22 7.71 -0.92
C ALA A 25 12.27 8.70 -1.62
N GLY A 26 11.38 9.34 -0.88
CA GLY A 26 10.47 10.35 -1.42
C GLY A 26 9.11 9.84 -1.85
N LEU A 27 8.80 8.56 -1.60
CA LEU A 27 7.46 8.05 -1.86
C LEU A 27 6.51 8.49 -0.76
N GLN A 28 5.34 8.95 -1.14
CA GLN A 28 4.27 9.22 -0.19
C GLN A 28 3.46 7.95 0.00
N ILE A 29 3.19 7.61 1.26
CA ILE A 29 2.47 6.39 1.62
C ILE A 29 1.09 6.77 2.16
N ALA A 30 0.07 6.07 1.69
CA ALA A 30 -1.29 6.21 2.19
C ALA A 30 -1.90 4.84 2.43
N ILE A 31 -2.77 4.77 3.42
CA ILE A 31 -3.55 3.59 3.73
C ILE A 31 -5.03 3.91 3.49
N LEU A 32 -5.69 3.11 2.67
CA LEU A 32 -7.13 3.18 2.46
C LEU A 32 -7.73 1.86 2.94
N SER A 33 -8.61 1.91 3.94
CA SER A 33 -9.22 0.72 4.50
C SER A 33 -10.72 0.93 4.69
N SER A 34 -11.52 -0.07 4.36
CA SER A 34 -12.96 -0.05 4.62
C SER A 34 -13.29 -0.26 6.10
N ARG A 35 -12.36 -0.77 6.88
CA ARG A 35 -12.52 -1.01 8.31
C ARG A 35 -11.72 0.00 9.12
N ALA A 36 -12.10 0.16 10.39
CA ALA A 36 -11.38 0.99 11.34
C ALA A 36 -10.63 0.09 12.34
N SER A 37 -9.37 0.41 12.61
CA SER A 37 -8.54 -0.34 13.54
C SER A 37 -7.61 0.61 14.26
N ALA A 38 -7.73 0.70 15.58
CA ALA A 38 -6.83 1.51 16.39
C ALA A 38 -5.38 0.97 16.31
N ALA A 39 -5.22 -0.34 16.17
CA ALA A 39 -3.91 -0.96 16.06
C ALA A 39 -3.20 -0.55 14.76
N VAL A 40 -3.93 -0.50 13.64
CA VAL A 40 -3.38 -0.03 12.37
C VAL A 40 -3.00 1.45 12.45
N THR A 41 -3.88 2.28 13.02
CA THR A 41 -3.59 3.71 13.22
C THR A 41 -2.30 3.90 14.01
N ARG A 42 -2.17 3.18 15.11
CA ARG A 42 -1.00 3.27 15.98
C ARG A 42 0.27 2.84 15.25
N ARG A 43 0.20 1.72 14.54
CA ARG A 43 1.35 1.20 13.80
C ARG A 43 1.78 2.16 12.69
N MET A 44 0.83 2.71 11.95
CA MET A 44 1.15 3.65 10.88
C MET A 44 1.73 4.95 11.44
N THR A 45 1.22 5.42 12.58
CA THR A 45 1.80 6.57 13.27
C THR A 45 3.26 6.32 13.66
N GLU A 46 3.56 5.15 14.21
CA GLU A 46 4.93 4.76 14.55
C GLU A 46 5.84 4.77 13.33
N LEU A 47 5.33 4.33 12.18
CA LEU A 47 6.07 4.32 10.92
C LEU A 47 6.13 5.69 10.24
N GLY A 48 5.45 6.67 10.79
CA GLY A 48 5.41 8.02 10.23
C GLY A 48 4.50 8.17 9.03
N VAL A 49 3.54 7.27 8.84
CA VAL A 49 2.55 7.38 7.76
C VAL A 49 1.41 8.26 8.24
N GLY A 50 1.28 9.44 7.64
CA GLY A 50 0.27 10.42 8.03
C GLY A 50 -1.07 10.26 7.31
N GLU A 51 -1.09 9.62 6.15
CA GLU A 51 -2.29 9.46 5.34
C GLU A 51 -2.93 8.10 5.63
N VAL A 52 -3.72 8.03 6.70
CA VAL A 52 -4.41 6.81 7.11
C VAL A 52 -5.91 7.08 7.09
N HIS A 53 -6.59 6.53 6.10
CA HIS A 53 -8.02 6.71 5.87
C HIS A 53 -8.74 5.39 6.12
N GLN A 54 -9.51 5.32 7.18
CA GLN A 54 -10.24 4.13 7.59
C GLN A 54 -11.75 4.36 7.49
N GLY A 55 -12.51 3.28 7.45
CA GLY A 55 -13.96 3.37 7.28
C GLY A 55 -14.35 3.88 5.89
N VAL A 56 -13.51 3.70 4.90
CA VAL A 56 -13.73 4.20 3.53
C VAL A 56 -14.70 3.26 2.81
N THR A 57 -15.83 3.78 2.37
CA THR A 57 -16.81 3.01 1.59
C THR A 57 -16.59 3.12 0.09
N ASP A 58 -16.08 4.25 -0.37
CA ASP A 58 -15.75 4.51 -1.77
C ASP A 58 -14.24 4.73 -1.91
N LYS A 59 -13.50 3.64 -2.09
CA LYS A 59 -12.05 3.71 -2.20
C LYS A 59 -11.60 4.43 -3.46
N ALA A 60 -12.33 4.29 -4.55
CA ALA A 60 -11.98 4.99 -5.79
C ALA A 60 -12.09 6.51 -5.63
N GLY A 61 -13.17 6.98 -5.04
CA GLY A 61 -13.35 8.40 -4.76
C GLY A 61 -12.33 8.93 -3.75
N ALA A 62 -12.04 8.14 -2.72
CA ALA A 62 -11.03 8.51 -1.73
C ALA A 62 -9.63 8.61 -2.36
N LEU A 63 -9.29 7.67 -3.24
CA LEU A 63 -8.01 7.71 -3.95
C LEU A 63 -7.91 8.94 -4.84
N ASP A 64 -8.95 9.25 -5.60
CA ASP A 64 -8.94 10.42 -6.48
C ASP A 64 -8.82 11.73 -5.68
N ALA A 65 -9.54 11.85 -4.56
CA ALA A 65 -9.46 13.02 -3.69
C ALA A 65 -8.07 13.19 -3.10
N LEU A 66 -7.47 12.10 -2.64
CA LEU A 66 -6.12 12.12 -2.10
C LEU A 66 -5.11 12.52 -3.17
N ARG A 67 -5.22 11.93 -4.36
CA ARG A 67 -4.34 12.23 -5.47
C ARG A 67 -4.41 13.70 -5.87
N GLU A 68 -5.61 14.25 -5.96
CA GLU A 68 -5.81 15.66 -6.30
C GLU A 68 -5.22 16.58 -5.24
N ARG A 69 -5.44 16.25 -3.96
CA ARG A 69 -4.90 17.05 -2.85
C ARG A 69 -3.37 17.06 -2.84
N LEU A 70 -2.76 15.95 -3.23
CA LEU A 70 -1.30 15.82 -3.29
C LEU A 70 -0.71 16.32 -4.62
N GLY A 71 -1.55 16.73 -5.56
CA GLY A 71 -1.10 17.26 -6.85
C GLY A 71 -0.46 16.21 -7.76
N LEU A 72 -0.90 14.94 -7.66
CA LEU A 72 -0.33 13.85 -8.42
C LEU A 72 -1.19 13.49 -9.64
N ALA A 73 -0.53 13.12 -10.73
CA ALA A 73 -1.19 12.51 -11.88
C ALA A 73 -1.47 11.03 -11.60
N ARG A 74 -2.43 10.43 -12.32
CA ARG A 74 -2.74 9.01 -12.15
C ARG A 74 -1.52 8.11 -12.33
N GLY A 75 -0.67 8.43 -13.30
CA GLY A 75 0.56 7.67 -13.57
C GLY A 75 1.59 7.71 -12.43
N GLU A 76 1.40 8.60 -11.45
CA GLU A 76 2.30 8.71 -10.31
C GLU A 76 1.83 7.93 -9.09
N VAL A 77 0.73 7.19 -9.22
CA VAL A 77 0.10 6.48 -8.10
C VAL A 77 0.14 4.98 -8.35
N ALA A 78 0.63 4.24 -7.35
CA ALA A 78 0.53 2.79 -7.31
C ALA A 78 -0.41 2.41 -6.17
N MET A 79 -1.29 1.46 -6.41
CA MET A 79 -2.21 0.96 -5.38
C MET A 79 -2.15 -0.55 -5.29
N MET A 80 -1.97 -1.05 -4.07
CA MET A 80 -2.05 -2.48 -3.79
C MET A 80 -3.43 -2.81 -3.21
N GLY A 81 -4.13 -3.73 -3.84
CA GLY A 81 -5.42 -4.24 -3.38
C GLY A 81 -5.42 -5.74 -3.32
N ASP A 82 -6.28 -6.32 -2.48
CA ASP A 82 -6.34 -7.76 -2.28
C ASP A 82 -7.72 -8.37 -2.48
N ASP A 83 -8.78 -7.57 -2.54
CA ASP A 83 -10.14 -8.08 -2.65
C ASP A 83 -10.97 -7.26 -3.64
N LEU A 84 -12.14 -7.80 -3.98
CA LEU A 84 -13.02 -7.20 -4.99
C LEU A 84 -13.38 -5.74 -4.74
N PRO A 85 -13.62 -5.30 -3.49
CA PRO A 85 -13.88 -3.88 -3.23
C PRO A 85 -12.75 -2.94 -3.61
N ASP A 86 -11.53 -3.46 -3.79
CA ASP A 86 -10.38 -2.65 -4.17
C ASP A 86 -10.30 -2.38 -5.69
N LEU A 87 -11.03 -3.15 -6.50
CA LEU A 87 -10.92 -3.06 -7.95
C LEU A 87 -11.22 -1.66 -8.52
N PRO A 88 -12.27 -0.96 -8.08
CA PRO A 88 -12.51 0.38 -8.62
C PRO A 88 -11.37 1.37 -8.36
N ALA A 89 -10.76 1.31 -7.17
CA ALA A 89 -9.63 2.18 -6.86
C ALA A 89 -8.37 1.77 -7.62
N MET A 90 -8.13 0.46 -7.76
CA MET A 90 -7.01 -0.05 -8.55
C MET A 90 -7.08 0.41 -10.00
N ALA A 91 -8.29 0.52 -10.56
CA ALA A 91 -8.49 1.02 -11.92
C ALA A 91 -8.18 2.52 -12.06
N ARG A 92 -8.15 3.26 -10.96
CA ARG A 92 -7.83 4.70 -10.93
C ARG A 92 -6.35 4.97 -10.69
N ALA A 93 -5.57 3.95 -10.36
CA ALA A 93 -4.13 4.08 -10.17
C ALA A 93 -3.40 3.85 -11.49
N GLY A 94 -2.21 4.44 -11.62
CA GLY A 94 -1.35 4.18 -12.78
C GLY A 94 -0.75 2.79 -12.75
N LEU A 95 -0.54 2.24 -11.55
CA LEU A 95 -0.01 0.89 -11.38
C LEU A 95 -0.81 0.16 -10.30
N ALA A 96 -1.45 -0.92 -10.69
CA ALA A 96 -2.22 -1.75 -9.76
C ALA A 96 -1.39 -2.96 -9.35
N LEU A 97 -1.29 -3.18 -8.05
CA LEU A 97 -0.46 -4.22 -7.43
C LEU A 97 -1.35 -5.15 -6.62
N ALA A 98 -0.95 -6.40 -6.48
CA ALA A 98 -1.67 -7.37 -5.64
C ALA A 98 -0.71 -8.28 -4.91
N PRO A 99 -1.03 -8.69 -3.66
CA PRO A 99 -0.27 -9.73 -2.98
C PRO A 99 -0.61 -11.11 -3.54
N ALA A 100 0.23 -12.10 -3.23
CA ALA A 100 0.05 -13.45 -3.77
C ALA A 100 -1.28 -14.09 -3.37
N ASN A 101 -1.82 -13.73 -2.21
CA ASN A 101 -3.07 -14.28 -1.68
C ASN A 101 -4.30 -13.42 -2.01
N ALA A 102 -4.18 -12.48 -2.94
CA ALA A 102 -5.32 -11.68 -3.38
C ALA A 102 -6.36 -12.56 -4.10
N ALA A 103 -7.60 -12.06 -4.13
CA ALA A 103 -8.67 -12.70 -4.88
C ALA A 103 -8.26 -12.87 -6.37
N ALA A 104 -8.69 -13.95 -6.99
CA ALA A 104 -8.29 -14.27 -8.37
C ALA A 104 -8.59 -13.14 -9.35
N GLU A 105 -9.75 -12.48 -9.23
CA GLU A 105 -10.11 -11.33 -10.04
C GLU A 105 -9.11 -10.18 -9.89
N VAL A 106 -8.69 -9.92 -8.65
CA VAL A 106 -7.73 -8.86 -8.35
C VAL A 106 -6.38 -9.18 -8.99
N LYS A 107 -5.93 -10.42 -8.89
CA LYS A 107 -4.65 -10.83 -9.50
C LYS A 107 -4.69 -10.73 -11.03
N ARG A 108 -5.82 -11.07 -11.64
CA ARG A 108 -5.97 -10.95 -13.10
C ARG A 108 -5.95 -9.50 -13.57
N THR A 109 -6.48 -8.59 -12.77
CA THR A 109 -6.57 -7.17 -13.12
C THR A 109 -5.29 -6.40 -12.81
N ALA A 110 -4.52 -6.86 -11.83
CA ALA A 110 -3.31 -6.16 -11.40
C ALA A 110 -2.24 -6.18 -12.50
N HIS A 111 -1.49 -5.09 -12.59
CA HIS A 111 -0.33 -5.01 -13.47
C HIS A 111 0.84 -5.85 -12.95
N TRP A 112 0.91 -6.01 -11.63
CA TRP A 112 1.99 -6.74 -10.98
C TRP A 112 1.46 -7.47 -9.76
N VAL A 113 1.87 -8.72 -9.60
CA VAL A 113 1.47 -9.56 -8.47
C VAL A 113 2.71 -9.98 -7.71
N ALA A 114 2.71 -9.76 -6.40
CA ALA A 114 3.80 -10.16 -5.53
C ALA A 114 3.90 -11.69 -5.44
N ARG A 115 5.07 -12.19 -5.18
CA ARG A 115 5.28 -13.61 -4.85
C ARG A 115 4.87 -13.89 -3.42
N ARG A 116 4.97 -12.90 -2.55
CA ARG A 116 4.64 -13.01 -1.14
C ARG A 116 3.20 -12.63 -0.86
N ARG A 117 2.68 -13.18 0.21
CA ARG A 117 1.30 -12.95 0.66
C ARG A 117 1.22 -11.62 1.41
N GLY A 118 0.01 -11.04 1.44
CA GLY A 118 -0.29 -9.91 2.31
C GLY A 118 -0.04 -10.30 3.76
N GLY A 119 0.64 -9.42 4.51
CA GLY A 119 1.08 -9.70 5.87
C GLY A 119 2.38 -10.49 5.98
N ASP A 120 2.88 -11.05 4.87
CA ASP A 120 4.08 -11.89 4.84
C ASP A 120 5.16 -11.33 3.90
N GLY A 121 5.24 -10.01 3.77
CA GLY A 121 6.29 -9.36 3.00
C GLY A 121 5.88 -8.88 1.61
N ALA A 122 4.59 -8.94 1.26
CA ALA A 122 4.13 -8.45 -0.04
C ALA A 122 4.37 -6.95 -0.22
N VAL A 123 4.15 -6.16 0.83
CA VAL A 123 4.40 -4.71 0.78
C VAL A 123 5.88 -4.42 0.58
N ARG A 124 6.75 -5.14 1.28
CA ARG A 124 8.19 -5.02 1.08
C ARG A 124 8.58 -5.33 -0.36
N GLU A 125 8.05 -6.43 -0.90
CA GLU A 125 8.35 -6.84 -2.27
C GLU A 125 7.92 -5.75 -3.27
N ALA A 126 6.73 -5.17 -3.07
CA ALA A 126 6.23 -4.08 -3.89
C ALA A 126 7.10 -2.84 -3.79
N VAL A 127 7.49 -2.45 -2.58
CA VAL A 127 8.36 -1.29 -2.37
C VAL A 127 9.71 -1.52 -3.02
N GLU A 128 10.30 -2.71 -2.86
CA GLU A 128 11.56 -3.04 -3.53
C GLU A 128 11.44 -2.88 -5.04
N MET A 129 10.37 -3.39 -5.64
CA MET A 129 10.15 -3.29 -7.08
C MET A 129 10.07 -1.82 -7.51
N LEU A 130 9.29 -1.02 -6.80
CA LEU A 130 9.13 0.40 -7.12
C LEU A 130 10.44 1.18 -6.97
N LEU A 131 11.19 0.93 -5.90
CA LEU A 131 12.45 1.63 -5.67
C LEU A 131 13.54 1.16 -6.63
N LYS A 132 13.58 -0.12 -6.98
CA LYS A 132 14.51 -0.62 -8.00
C LYS A 132 14.26 0.02 -9.36
N SER A 133 13.00 0.17 -9.74
CA SER A 133 12.65 0.84 -10.99
C SER A 133 13.08 2.31 -11.00
N ARG A 134 13.19 2.93 -9.84
CA ARG A 134 13.68 4.30 -9.66
C ARG A 134 15.17 4.36 -9.33
N ARG A 135 15.86 3.21 -9.29
CA ARG A 135 17.26 3.08 -8.88
C ARG A 135 17.52 3.56 -7.44
N ALA A 136 16.53 3.43 -6.57
CA ALA A 136 16.59 3.85 -5.17
C ALA A 136 16.65 2.68 -4.19
N TRP A 137 16.84 1.48 -4.69
CA TRP A 137 17.00 0.28 -3.85
C TRP A 137 18.37 -0.34 -4.07
N PRO A 138 19.10 -0.81 -3.04
CA PRO A 138 18.74 -0.69 -1.63
C PRO A 138 18.77 0.75 -1.14
N PRO A 139 18.07 1.05 -0.01
CA PRO A 139 18.09 2.40 0.55
C PRO A 139 19.51 2.81 0.91
N ARG A 140 19.86 4.06 0.65
CA ARG A 140 21.15 4.57 1.06
C ARG A 140 21.20 4.65 2.58
N SER A 141 22.28 4.15 3.15
CA SER A 141 22.54 4.42 4.54
C SER A 141 22.92 5.88 4.67
N GLU A 142 22.09 6.66 5.33
CA GLU A 142 22.46 8.00 5.70
C GLU A 142 23.25 7.96 7.00
N GLY A 143 24.47 8.31 6.88
CA GLY A 143 25.28 8.50 8.05
C GLY A 143 24.81 9.69 8.85
#